data_562b85c1214605b898ddd4779e243d75
#
_entry.id   562b85c1214605b898ddd4779e243d75
#
_cell.length_a   1.000
_cell.length_b   1.000
_cell.length_c   1.000
_cell.angle_alpha   90.00
_cell.angle_beta   90.00
_cell.angle_gamma   90.00
#
_symmetry.space_group_name_H-M   'P 1'
#
loop_
_entity.id
_entity.type
_entity.pdbx_description
1 polymer ?
#
loop_
_entity_poly.entity_id
_entity_poly.type
_entity_poly.pdbx_seq_one_letter_code
_entity_poly.pdbx_strand_id
1 'polypeptide(L)'
;ELCKRYYEEEDTTVLPRSMGFKAFENAMTLDIAMGGSTNTILHILAIAQEAEIDFTMADIDRISRDVPQLCKVAPNTNKYHIEDVHRAGGIYGILGELDRAGKLHTDVPTVHTKTLKEALDAWDIKRNPSDAVKTFYMAGPAGIPTQVAFSQSTRWPSLDEDRAEGCIRAYEHAFSKEGGLAVLTGNIAVNG
;
A
#
# COMPACT_ATOMS: atom_id res chain seq x y z
N GLU A 1 12.91 -16.72 0.78
CA GLU A 1 12.40 -17.12 2.12
C GLU A 1 11.07 -17.84 2.00
N LEU A 2 9.98 -17.24 1.47
CA LEU A 2 8.65 -17.86 1.39
C LEU A 2 8.64 -19.17 0.60
N CYS A 3 9.34 -19.23 -0.55
CA CYS A 3 9.46 -20.46 -1.33
C CYS A 3 10.15 -21.57 -0.53
N LYS A 4 11.21 -21.21 0.22
CA LYS A 4 11.89 -22.16 1.08
C LYS A 4 10.94 -22.73 2.15
N ARG A 5 10.22 -21.88 2.85
CA ARG A 5 9.24 -22.29 3.87
C ARG A 5 8.19 -23.23 3.27
N TYR A 6 7.69 -22.92 2.08
CA TYR A 6 6.67 -23.76 1.43
C TYR A 6 7.25 -25.14 0.98
N TYR A 7 8.36 -25.14 0.23
CA TYR A 7 8.87 -26.35 -0.40
C TYR A 7 9.78 -27.21 0.48
N GLU A 8 10.51 -26.62 1.42
CA GLU A 8 11.45 -27.34 2.29
C GLU A 8 10.90 -27.59 3.69
N GLU A 9 10.04 -26.67 4.19
CA GLU A 9 9.52 -26.71 5.56
C GLU A 9 8.03 -27.09 5.59
N GLU A 10 7.42 -27.34 4.43
CA GLU A 10 5.99 -27.67 4.25
C GLU A 10 5.03 -26.65 4.88
N ASP A 11 5.46 -25.40 5.00
CA ASP A 11 4.70 -24.32 5.61
C ASP A 11 3.68 -23.73 4.63
N THR A 12 2.43 -24.18 4.74
CA THR A 12 1.31 -23.69 3.91
C THR A 12 0.77 -22.34 4.36
N THR A 13 1.20 -21.81 5.52
CA THR A 13 0.73 -20.50 6.02
C THR A 13 1.23 -19.33 5.18
N VAL A 14 2.24 -19.55 4.34
CA VAL A 14 2.77 -18.56 3.41
C VAL A 14 1.94 -18.39 2.13
N LEU A 15 0.95 -19.25 1.90
CA LEU A 15 0.10 -19.19 0.71
C LEU A 15 -0.97 -18.09 0.84
N PRO A 16 -1.36 -17.45 -0.26
CA PRO A 16 -2.39 -16.39 -0.26
C PRO A 16 -3.70 -16.81 0.41
N ARG A 17 -4.16 -18.06 0.24
CA ARG A 17 -5.38 -18.57 0.89
C ARG A 17 -5.33 -18.55 2.42
N SER A 18 -4.14 -18.59 3.00
CA SER A 18 -3.94 -18.51 4.45
C SER A 18 -4.05 -17.08 5.00
N MET A 19 -3.98 -16.08 4.13
CA MET A 19 -4.09 -14.67 4.51
C MET A 19 -5.53 -14.26 4.83
N GLY A 20 -6.51 -14.93 4.20
CA GLY A 20 -7.94 -14.69 4.41
C GLY A 20 -8.48 -13.40 3.79
N PHE A 21 -9.80 -13.25 3.82
CA PHE A 21 -10.54 -12.16 3.17
C PHE A 21 -10.07 -10.75 3.61
N LYS A 22 -9.83 -10.54 4.89
CA LYS A 22 -9.37 -9.25 5.44
C LYS A 22 -8.05 -8.76 4.85
N ALA A 23 -7.14 -9.67 4.49
CA ALA A 23 -5.87 -9.28 3.86
C ALA A 23 -6.10 -8.78 2.43
N PHE A 24 -7.05 -9.35 1.70
CA PHE A 24 -7.46 -8.86 0.39
C PHE A 24 -8.16 -7.49 0.48
N GLU A 25 -8.99 -7.27 1.49
CA GLU A 25 -9.56 -5.95 1.77
C GLU A 25 -8.45 -4.92 2.04
N ASN A 26 -7.46 -5.23 2.86
CA ASN A 26 -6.33 -4.34 3.12
C ASN A 26 -5.53 -4.03 1.84
N ALA A 27 -5.27 -5.02 1.00
CA ALA A 27 -4.55 -4.82 -0.25
C ALA A 27 -5.32 -3.88 -1.19
N MET A 28 -6.64 -4.07 -1.31
CA MET A 28 -7.48 -3.21 -2.13
C MET A 28 -7.63 -1.81 -1.53
N THR A 29 -7.76 -1.71 -0.20
CA THR A 29 -7.79 -0.43 0.53
C THR A 29 -6.53 0.40 0.25
N LEU A 30 -5.36 -0.23 0.24
CA LEU A 30 -4.11 0.43 -0.11
C LEU A 30 -4.10 0.94 -1.56
N ASP A 31 -4.49 0.10 -2.52
CA ASP A 31 -4.51 0.49 -3.94
C ASP A 31 -5.46 1.67 -4.20
N ILE A 32 -6.63 1.64 -3.60
CA ILE A 32 -7.64 2.71 -3.69
C ILE A 32 -7.12 4.00 -3.04
N ALA A 33 -6.53 3.92 -1.84
CA ALA A 33 -6.00 5.09 -1.14
C ALA A 33 -4.80 5.72 -1.87
N MET A 34 -4.02 4.91 -2.56
CA MET A 34 -2.89 5.36 -3.37
C MET A 34 -3.32 5.94 -4.71
N GLY A 35 -4.53 5.64 -5.19
CA GLY A 35 -4.93 5.89 -6.56
C GLY A 35 -4.03 5.10 -7.52
N GLY A 36 -3.86 3.82 -7.22
CA GLY A 36 -2.89 2.92 -7.82
C GLY A 36 -3.23 2.53 -9.25
N SER A 37 -3.31 1.24 -9.54
CA SER A 37 -3.44 0.76 -10.91
C SER A 37 -4.67 -0.13 -11.09
N THR A 38 -5.40 0.06 -12.19
CA THR A 38 -6.47 -0.87 -12.60
C THR A 38 -5.96 -2.28 -12.88
N ASN A 39 -4.66 -2.45 -13.17
CA ASN A 39 -4.04 -3.78 -13.24
C ASN A 39 -4.11 -4.51 -11.90
N THR A 40 -4.02 -3.81 -10.78
CA THR A 40 -4.18 -4.42 -9.45
C THR A 40 -5.55 -5.07 -9.30
N ILE A 41 -6.61 -4.47 -9.83
CA ILE A 41 -7.97 -5.03 -9.81
C ILE A 41 -7.98 -6.40 -10.48
N LEU A 42 -7.43 -6.52 -11.70
CA LEU A 42 -7.36 -7.78 -12.42
C LEU A 42 -6.58 -8.85 -11.65
N HIS A 43 -5.42 -8.47 -11.14
CA HIS A 43 -4.53 -9.42 -10.47
C HIS A 43 -5.05 -9.85 -9.11
N ILE A 44 -5.62 -8.95 -8.31
CA ILE A 44 -6.13 -9.30 -6.99
C ILE A 44 -7.35 -10.22 -7.07
N LEU A 45 -8.24 -10.02 -8.05
CA LEU A 45 -9.36 -10.91 -8.30
C LEU A 45 -8.89 -12.30 -8.76
N ALA A 46 -7.89 -12.36 -9.64
CA ALA A 46 -7.31 -13.63 -10.06
C ALA A 46 -6.63 -14.37 -8.90
N ILE A 47 -5.87 -13.65 -8.05
CA ILE A 47 -5.22 -14.23 -6.86
C ILE A 47 -6.29 -14.71 -5.87
N ALA A 48 -7.36 -13.95 -5.66
CA ALA A 48 -8.46 -14.34 -4.77
C ALA A 48 -9.13 -15.63 -5.24
N GLN A 49 -9.40 -15.75 -6.54
CA GLN A 49 -9.96 -16.95 -7.12
C GLN A 49 -9.05 -18.17 -6.92
N GLU A 50 -7.77 -18.07 -7.24
CA GLU A 50 -6.79 -19.14 -7.03
C GLU A 50 -6.59 -19.49 -5.54
N ALA A 51 -6.75 -18.52 -4.67
CA ALA A 51 -6.69 -18.71 -3.23
C ALA A 51 -7.99 -19.22 -2.61
N GLU A 52 -9.05 -19.41 -3.41
CA GLU A 52 -10.39 -19.79 -2.95
C GLU A 52 -10.99 -18.80 -1.93
N ILE A 53 -10.68 -17.51 -2.11
CA ILE A 53 -11.22 -16.40 -1.32
C ILE A 53 -12.34 -15.73 -2.10
N ASP A 54 -13.54 -15.67 -1.52
CA ASP A 54 -14.71 -15.01 -2.12
C ASP A 54 -14.60 -13.48 -2.05
N PHE A 55 -13.64 -12.93 -2.81
CA PHE A 55 -13.41 -11.50 -2.95
C PHE A 55 -13.79 -11.06 -4.36
N THR A 56 -14.69 -10.11 -4.47
CA THR A 56 -15.39 -9.79 -5.71
C THR A 56 -15.28 -8.32 -6.12
N MET A 57 -15.73 -7.99 -7.34
CA MET A 57 -15.84 -6.60 -7.79
C MET A 57 -16.78 -5.77 -6.90
N ALA A 58 -17.80 -6.38 -6.30
CA ALA A 58 -18.69 -5.69 -5.36
C ALA A 58 -17.96 -5.25 -4.07
N ASP A 59 -16.99 -6.04 -3.61
CA ASP A 59 -16.14 -5.65 -2.48
C ASP A 59 -15.25 -4.47 -2.84
N ILE A 60 -14.70 -4.49 -4.04
CA ILE A 60 -13.89 -3.38 -4.56
C ILE A 60 -14.72 -2.09 -4.65
N ASP A 61 -15.94 -2.16 -5.19
CA ASP A 61 -16.85 -1.00 -5.25
C ASP A 61 -17.16 -0.46 -3.84
N ARG A 62 -17.49 -1.35 -2.90
CA ARG A 62 -17.74 -0.98 -1.51
C ARG A 62 -16.53 -0.27 -0.88
N ILE A 63 -15.34 -0.81 -1.04
CA ILE A 63 -14.11 -0.25 -0.48
C ILE A 63 -13.81 1.11 -1.13
N SER A 64 -14.00 1.24 -2.45
CA SER A 64 -13.71 2.48 -3.18
C SER A 64 -14.55 3.67 -2.74
N ARG A 65 -15.75 3.42 -2.21
CA ARG A 65 -16.65 4.46 -1.69
C ARG A 65 -16.34 4.87 -0.25
N ASP A 66 -15.67 4.00 0.51
CA ASP A 66 -15.39 4.21 1.94
C ASP A 66 -13.95 4.68 2.21
N VAL A 67 -13.03 4.40 1.31
CA VAL A 67 -11.61 4.69 1.48
C VAL A 67 -11.24 5.96 0.73
N PRO A 68 -10.69 6.99 1.41
CA PRO A 68 -10.29 8.24 0.76
C PRO A 68 -9.00 8.07 -0.05
N GLN A 69 -8.78 8.93 -1.04
CA GLN A 69 -7.51 9.01 -1.73
C GLN A 69 -6.50 9.80 -0.87
N LEU A 70 -5.53 9.12 -0.30
CA LEU A 70 -4.51 9.70 0.59
C LEU A 70 -3.19 10.01 -0.12
N CYS A 71 -2.94 9.40 -1.28
CA CYS A 71 -1.71 9.60 -2.03
C CYS A 71 -2.01 9.95 -3.48
N LYS A 72 -1.20 10.80 -4.07
CA LYS A 72 -1.33 11.17 -5.48
C LYS A 72 0.04 11.42 -6.09
N VAL A 73 0.37 10.63 -7.11
CA VAL A 73 1.66 10.66 -7.81
C VAL A 73 1.48 10.63 -9.31
N ALA A 74 2.54 10.92 -10.06
CA ALA A 74 2.54 10.81 -11.51
C ALA A 74 2.02 9.42 -11.98
N PRO A 75 1.19 9.35 -13.03
CA PRO A 75 0.80 10.42 -13.94
C PRO A 75 -0.38 11.29 -13.47
N ASN A 76 -0.99 10.99 -12.30
CA ASN A 76 -2.17 11.72 -11.81
C ASN A 76 -1.84 13.12 -11.26
N THR A 77 -0.57 13.45 -11.13
CA THR A 77 -0.03 14.77 -10.82
C THR A 77 1.37 14.91 -11.38
N ASN A 78 1.81 16.14 -11.66
CA ASN A 78 3.19 16.44 -12.04
C ASN A 78 4.06 16.83 -10.81
N LYS A 79 3.47 16.90 -9.62
CA LYS A 79 4.15 17.41 -8.42
C LYS A 79 4.98 16.33 -7.74
N TYR A 80 4.47 15.09 -7.68
CA TYR A 80 5.06 13.99 -6.93
C TYR A 80 5.29 12.75 -7.79
N HIS A 81 6.37 12.05 -7.50
CA HIS A 81 6.76 10.79 -8.14
C HIS A 81 6.89 9.69 -7.07
N ILE A 82 7.17 8.46 -7.49
CA ILE A 82 7.25 7.32 -6.56
C ILE A 82 8.38 7.47 -5.52
N GLU A 83 9.45 8.19 -5.86
CA GLU A 83 10.52 8.47 -4.91
C GLU A 83 10.08 9.40 -3.76
N ASP A 84 9.12 10.30 -4.01
CA ASP A 84 8.53 11.13 -2.97
C ASP A 84 7.69 10.29 -2.01
N VAL A 85 6.97 9.29 -2.51
CA VAL A 85 6.25 8.31 -1.69
C VAL A 85 7.23 7.55 -0.80
N HIS A 86 8.35 7.09 -1.35
CA HIS A 86 9.40 6.42 -0.58
C HIS A 86 9.88 7.31 0.57
N ARG A 87 10.27 8.55 0.28
CA ARG A 87 10.71 9.54 1.29
C ARG A 87 9.65 9.81 2.36
N ALA A 88 8.36 9.73 2.00
CA ALA A 88 7.23 9.92 2.91
C ALA A 88 6.88 8.67 3.75
N GLY A 89 7.71 7.61 3.70
CA GLY A 89 7.52 6.37 4.44
C GLY A 89 6.98 5.22 3.59
N GLY A 90 6.92 5.39 2.26
CA GLY A 90 6.54 4.34 1.32
C GLY A 90 5.13 3.79 1.56
N ILE A 91 4.95 2.53 1.25
CA ILE A 91 3.68 1.81 1.46
C ILE A 91 3.26 1.83 2.93
N TYR A 92 4.21 1.68 3.86
CA TYR A 92 3.89 1.73 5.29
C TYR A 92 3.48 3.13 5.76
N GLY A 93 3.92 4.19 5.09
CA GLY A 93 3.42 5.53 5.31
C GLY A 93 1.93 5.67 4.98
N ILE A 94 1.48 5.12 3.85
CA ILE A 94 0.07 5.11 3.44
C ILE A 94 -0.75 4.20 4.36
N LEU A 95 -0.28 2.98 4.62
CA LEU A 95 -0.94 2.05 5.54
C LEU A 95 -1.04 2.63 6.96
N GLY A 96 -0.03 3.36 7.41
CA GLY A 96 -0.06 4.03 8.71
C GLY A 96 -1.16 5.09 8.81
N GLU A 97 -1.38 5.88 7.75
CA GLU A 97 -2.48 6.84 7.72
C GLU A 97 -3.86 6.14 7.66
N LEU A 98 -3.97 5.05 6.90
CA LEU A 98 -5.19 4.24 6.85
C LEU A 98 -5.51 3.60 8.20
N ASP A 99 -4.50 3.13 8.94
CA ASP A 99 -4.71 2.57 10.29
C ASP A 99 -5.15 3.65 11.28
N ARG A 100 -4.55 4.83 11.25
CA ARG A 100 -5.01 5.98 12.06
C ARG A 100 -6.44 6.39 11.76
N ALA A 101 -6.88 6.19 10.52
CA ALA A 101 -8.26 6.43 10.09
C ALA A 101 -9.21 5.25 10.41
N GLY A 102 -8.72 4.14 10.98
CA GLY A 102 -9.52 2.96 11.29
C GLY A 102 -10.00 2.19 10.05
N LYS A 103 -9.25 2.24 8.95
CA LYS A 103 -9.61 1.63 7.67
C LYS A 103 -8.87 0.33 7.35
N LEU A 104 -8.12 -0.21 8.31
CA LEU A 104 -7.35 -1.45 8.12
C LEU A 104 -7.68 -2.53 9.15
N HIS A 105 -7.54 -3.77 8.73
CA HIS A 105 -7.48 -4.94 9.58
C HIS A 105 -6.03 -5.19 9.97
N THR A 106 -5.63 -4.79 11.16
CA THR A 106 -4.23 -4.87 11.59
C THR A 106 -3.86 -6.20 12.25
N ASP A 107 -4.86 -7.07 12.47
CA ASP A 107 -4.73 -8.41 13.04
C ASP A 107 -4.34 -9.49 12.01
N VAL A 108 -4.25 -9.14 10.72
CA VAL A 108 -3.90 -10.08 9.65
C VAL A 108 -2.39 -10.30 9.55
N PRO A 109 -1.96 -11.50 9.13
CA PRO A 109 -0.53 -11.79 8.91
C PRO A 109 0.01 -11.01 7.71
N THR A 110 1.33 -10.82 7.71
CA THR A 110 2.09 -10.34 6.54
C THR A 110 3.14 -11.36 6.16
N VAL A 111 3.83 -11.15 5.04
CA VAL A 111 4.90 -12.05 4.58
C VAL A 111 6.11 -12.12 5.53
N HIS A 112 6.27 -11.19 6.44
CA HIS A 112 7.46 -11.09 7.32
C HIS A 112 7.14 -10.80 8.79
N THR A 113 5.87 -10.57 9.13
CA THR A 113 5.41 -10.36 10.51
C THR A 113 4.16 -11.17 10.80
N LYS A 114 3.91 -11.46 12.06
CA LYS A 114 2.71 -12.19 12.47
C LYS A 114 1.44 -11.39 12.27
N THR A 115 1.54 -10.07 12.40
CA THR A 115 0.41 -9.15 12.20
C THR A 115 0.85 -7.92 11.42
N LEU A 116 -0.07 -7.30 10.68
CA LEU A 116 0.16 -6.01 10.03
C LEU A 116 0.48 -4.92 11.06
N LYS A 117 -0.06 -5.02 12.27
CA LYS A 117 0.27 -4.10 13.36
C LYS A 117 1.77 -4.10 13.68
N GLU A 118 2.38 -5.27 13.80
CA GLU A 118 3.83 -5.38 14.04
C GLU A 118 4.65 -4.76 12.90
N ALA A 119 4.21 -4.96 11.66
CA ALA A 119 4.86 -4.35 10.51
C ALA A 119 4.75 -2.80 10.53
N LEU A 120 3.58 -2.27 10.86
CA LEU A 120 3.37 -0.84 11.01
C LEU A 120 4.19 -0.25 12.16
N ASP A 121 4.23 -0.92 13.31
CA ASP A 121 5.02 -0.47 14.46
C ASP A 121 6.52 -0.41 14.13
N ALA A 122 7.00 -1.28 13.24
CA ALA A 122 8.40 -1.32 12.82
C ALA A 122 8.74 -0.31 11.70
N TRP A 123 7.83 -0.06 10.75
CA TRP A 123 8.15 0.61 9.49
C TRP A 123 7.42 1.94 9.26
N ASP A 124 6.33 2.24 9.96
CA ASP A 124 5.64 3.52 9.82
C ASP A 124 6.46 4.64 10.45
N ILE A 125 6.90 5.59 9.63
CA ILE A 125 7.76 6.72 10.06
C ILE A 125 7.10 7.63 11.11
N LYS A 126 5.81 7.55 11.29
CA LYS A 126 5.06 8.30 12.32
C LYS A 126 4.92 7.54 13.64
N ARG A 127 5.49 6.32 13.76
CA ARG A 127 5.41 5.44 14.93
C ARG A 127 6.76 5.24 15.62
N ASN A 128 7.58 6.28 15.73
CA ASN A 128 8.90 6.21 16.36
C ASN A 128 9.85 5.21 15.67
N PRO A 129 10.12 5.38 14.37
CA PRO A 129 10.94 4.47 13.59
C PRO A 129 12.40 4.45 14.09
N SER A 130 13.06 3.30 13.93
CA SER A 130 14.49 3.18 14.19
C SER A 130 15.31 4.05 13.22
N ASP A 131 16.56 4.35 13.57
CA ASP A 131 17.45 5.10 12.68
C ASP A 131 17.73 4.35 11.38
N ALA A 132 17.73 3.03 11.40
CA ALA A 132 17.86 2.20 10.21
C ALA A 132 16.67 2.42 9.25
N VAL A 133 15.45 2.47 9.77
CA VAL A 133 14.23 2.74 8.97
C VAL A 133 14.25 4.17 8.40
N LYS A 134 14.66 5.17 9.20
CA LYS A 134 14.81 6.55 8.72
C LYS A 134 15.84 6.62 7.58
N THR A 135 16.99 5.99 7.76
CA THR A 135 18.04 5.93 6.73
C THR A 135 17.55 5.26 5.46
N PHE A 136 16.80 4.16 5.59
CA PHE A 136 16.19 3.46 4.47
C PHE A 136 15.26 4.38 3.65
N TYR A 137 14.36 5.11 4.29
CA TYR A 137 13.43 5.98 3.58
C TYR A 137 14.04 7.31 3.10
N MET A 138 15.16 7.73 3.65
CA MET A 138 15.93 8.87 3.11
C MET A 138 16.82 8.47 1.93
N ALA A 139 17.10 7.18 1.73
CA ALA A 139 17.91 6.71 0.61
C ALA A 139 17.14 6.84 -0.70
N GLY A 140 17.79 7.42 -1.70
CA GLY A 140 17.16 7.56 -3.01
C GLY A 140 17.88 8.58 -3.88
N PRO A 141 17.48 8.70 -5.17
CA PRO A 141 18.15 9.61 -6.11
C PRO A 141 17.86 11.10 -5.83
N ALA A 142 16.88 11.44 -5.00
CA ALA A 142 16.48 12.83 -4.70
C ALA A 142 16.32 13.70 -5.97
N GLY A 143 15.73 13.13 -7.02
CA GLY A 143 15.59 13.75 -8.35
C GLY A 143 16.86 13.70 -9.21
N ILE A 144 17.96 13.14 -8.71
CA ILE A 144 19.20 13.00 -9.46
C ILE A 144 19.25 11.60 -10.09
N PRO A 145 19.32 11.46 -11.44
CA PRO A 145 19.47 10.17 -12.09
C PRO A 145 20.72 9.44 -11.61
N THR A 146 20.58 8.14 -11.31
CA THR A 146 21.72 7.26 -11.00
C THR A 146 21.88 6.25 -12.12
N GLN A 147 23.13 6.09 -12.62
CA GLN A 147 23.46 5.14 -13.67
C GLN A 147 24.20 3.91 -13.16
N VAL A 148 24.57 3.92 -11.89
CA VAL A 148 25.29 2.83 -11.24
C VAL A 148 24.34 2.09 -10.32
N ALA A 149 24.17 0.79 -10.57
CA ALA A 149 23.34 -0.07 -9.74
C ALA A 149 23.81 -0.06 -8.28
N PHE A 150 22.86 -0.04 -7.34
CA PHE A 150 23.11 -0.03 -5.88
C PHE A 150 23.98 1.13 -5.37
N SER A 151 24.09 2.21 -6.14
CA SER A 151 24.82 3.41 -5.74
C SER A 151 24.02 4.36 -4.85
N GLN A 152 22.76 4.04 -4.55
CA GLN A 152 21.91 4.84 -3.67
C GLN A 152 22.53 4.91 -2.28
N SER A 153 22.78 6.11 -1.85
CA SER A 153 23.09 6.47 -0.48
C SER A 153 22.03 7.42 0.01
N THR A 154 22.09 7.82 1.27
CA THR A 154 21.21 8.85 1.79
C THR A 154 21.28 10.10 0.92
N ARG A 155 20.23 10.44 0.24
CA ARG A 155 20.13 11.57 -0.70
C ARG A 155 19.30 12.70 -0.16
N TRP A 156 18.20 12.34 0.49
CA TRP A 156 17.31 13.31 1.10
C TRP A 156 17.86 13.76 2.46
N PRO A 157 17.80 15.05 2.79
CA PRO A 157 18.27 15.56 4.09
C PRO A 157 17.30 15.22 5.24
N SER A 158 16.04 14.90 4.93
CA SER A 158 15.00 14.57 5.89
C SER A 158 13.90 13.74 5.25
N LEU A 159 13.12 13.04 6.07
CA LEU A 159 11.86 12.43 5.65
C LEU A 159 10.83 13.51 5.28
N ASP A 160 9.84 13.14 4.46
CA ASP A 160 8.64 13.93 4.24
C ASP A 160 7.56 13.47 5.23
N GLU A 161 7.37 14.25 6.27
CA GLU A 161 6.36 14.01 7.31
C GLU A 161 5.13 14.91 7.17
N ASP A 162 5.05 15.72 6.11
CA ASP A 162 3.91 16.58 5.85
C ASP A 162 2.69 15.76 5.42
N ARG A 163 1.74 15.67 6.34
CA ARG A 163 0.46 14.95 6.12
C ARG A 163 -0.69 15.88 5.75
N ALA A 164 -0.44 17.18 5.66
CA ALA A 164 -1.43 18.14 5.21
C ALA A 164 -1.33 18.43 3.71
N GLU A 165 -0.12 18.71 3.21
CA GLU A 165 0.10 19.08 1.80
C GLU A 165 1.10 18.18 1.07
N GLY A 166 1.70 17.20 1.76
CA GLY A 166 2.64 16.25 1.19
C GLY A 166 2.02 15.29 0.17
N CYS A 167 2.84 14.36 -0.34
CA CYS A 167 2.36 13.34 -1.29
C CYS A 167 1.52 12.26 -0.62
N ILE A 168 1.75 11.96 0.66
CA ILE A 168 0.89 11.13 1.50
C ILE A 168 0.21 12.05 2.51
N ARG A 169 -1.11 12.03 2.55
CA ARG A 169 -1.92 12.90 3.40
C ARG A 169 -2.65 12.12 4.49
N ALA A 170 -2.90 12.80 5.60
CA ALA A 170 -3.81 12.29 6.62
C ALA A 170 -5.25 12.29 6.11
N TYR A 171 -6.13 11.56 6.79
CA TYR A 171 -7.53 11.41 6.45
C TYR A 171 -8.25 12.75 6.26
N GLU A 172 -7.98 13.71 7.16
CA GLU A 172 -8.59 15.05 7.15
C GLU A 172 -8.15 15.91 5.95
N HIS A 173 -7.02 15.56 5.36
CA HIS A 173 -6.39 16.29 4.24
C HIS A 173 -6.39 15.50 2.94
N ALA A 174 -7.18 14.42 2.86
CA ALA A 174 -7.28 13.56 1.69
C ALA A 174 -7.50 14.34 0.39
N PHE A 175 -6.95 13.87 -0.71
CA PHE A 175 -7.17 14.47 -2.04
C PHE A 175 -8.62 14.33 -2.50
N SER A 176 -9.28 13.25 -2.10
CA SER A 176 -10.69 12.98 -2.32
C SER A 176 -11.24 12.18 -1.13
N LYS A 177 -12.53 12.36 -0.82
CA LYS A 177 -13.22 11.57 0.20
C LYS A 177 -13.54 10.15 -0.27
N GLU A 178 -13.71 9.99 -1.57
CA GLU A 178 -13.83 8.70 -2.25
C GLU A 178 -12.48 8.32 -2.85
N GLY A 179 -12.25 7.04 -3.04
CA GLY A 179 -10.95 6.52 -3.46
C GLY A 179 -10.47 7.00 -4.82
N GLY A 180 -9.22 6.71 -5.12
CA GLY A 180 -8.58 7.03 -6.40
C GLY A 180 -9.01 6.13 -7.55
N LEU A 181 -9.80 5.08 -7.30
CA LEU A 181 -10.38 4.16 -8.27
C LEU A 181 -11.88 4.05 -8.04
N ALA A 182 -12.66 3.91 -9.11
CA ALA A 182 -14.11 3.75 -9.06
C ALA A 182 -14.55 2.61 -9.96
N VAL A 183 -15.52 1.82 -9.48
CA VAL A 183 -16.19 0.79 -10.29
C VAL A 183 -17.39 1.42 -10.99
N LEU A 184 -17.41 1.30 -12.32
CA LEU A 184 -18.51 1.78 -13.15
C LEU A 184 -19.31 0.58 -13.68
N THR A 185 -20.60 0.56 -13.40
CA THR A 185 -21.52 -0.48 -13.86
C THR A 185 -22.59 0.08 -14.79
N GLY A 186 -23.14 -0.77 -15.64
CA GLY A 186 -24.21 -0.40 -16.56
C GLY A 186 -24.49 -1.49 -17.59
N ASN A 187 -25.32 -1.17 -18.58
CA ASN A 187 -25.71 -2.12 -19.61
C ASN A 187 -24.55 -2.55 -20.54
N ILE A 188 -23.44 -1.80 -20.55
CA ILE A 188 -22.24 -2.14 -21.33
C ILE A 188 -21.22 -2.86 -20.43
N ALA A 189 -21.15 -2.51 -19.15
CA ALA A 189 -20.27 -3.09 -18.14
C ALA A 189 -21.12 -3.65 -17.00
N VAL A 190 -21.71 -4.83 -17.23
CA VAL A 190 -22.67 -5.44 -16.29
C VAL A 190 -22.00 -5.82 -14.97
N ASN A 191 -20.75 -6.24 -15.04
CA ASN A 191 -19.97 -6.69 -13.89
C ASN A 191 -18.95 -5.64 -13.38
N GLY A 192 -18.95 -4.47 -13.98
CA GLY A 192 -17.95 -3.44 -13.68
C GLY A 192 -16.72 -3.47 -14.57
#